data_6bf0425972c9c7b64a1aa90aa91a96b9
#
_entry.id   6bf0425972c9c7b64a1aa90aa91a96b9
#
_cell.length_a   1.000
_cell.length_b   1.000
_cell.length_c   1.000
_cell.angle_alpha   90.00
_cell.angle_beta   90.00
_cell.angle_gamma   90.00
#
_symmetry.space_group_name_H-M   'P 1'
#
loop_
_entity.id
_entity.type
_entity.pdbx_description
1 polymer ?
#
loop_
_entity_poly.entity_id
_entity_poly.type
_entity_poly.pdbx_seq_one_letter_code
_entity_poly.pdbx_strand_id
1 'polypeptide(L)'
;MIEIPTDLPAEVVPLSWLIGVWEGTGVLDYAVGEEHTQLEFGQRISFSHDGLPYLSYSSSTWKLDEKQTPLAAETGYWRLSRQLIEGDQGPAMLPGVGAQPFSTPQSVEALRNSHGGFDLDVSIIHPDGVSEVYVGQVAGPRIDLATDAVLRTAGAKEYTAATRLYGLVENHLLWAWDIAALGQELRTHASGRLGKAD
;
A
#
# COMPACT_ATOMS: atom_id res chain seq x y z
N MET A 1 7.24 10.59 -18.86
CA MET A 1 5.75 10.71 -18.91
C MET A 1 5.21 9.33 -18.58
N ILE A 2 4.37 9.18 -17.57
CA ILE A 2 3.81 7.87 -17.19
C ILE A 2 2.79 7.51 -18.26
N GLU A 3 2.99 6.42 -18.99
CA GLU A 3 2.00 5.86 -19.90
C GLU A 3 0.93 5.16 -19.08
N ILE A 4 -0.32 5.62 -19.15
CA ILE A 4 -1.46 4.97 -18.53
C ILE A 4 -1.94 3.88 -19.50
N PRO A 5 -1.99 2.59 -19.10
CA PRO A 5 -2.52 1.53 -19.94
C PRO A 5 -3.95 1.83 -20.38
N THR A 6 -4.28 1.53 -21.63
CA THR A 6 -5.60 1.86 -22.24
C THR A 6 -6.74 0.97 -21.70
N ASP A 7 -6.43 -0.12 -21.03
CA ASP A 7 -7.34 -1.11 -20.44
C ASP A 7 -7.47 -0.97 -18.91
N LEU A 8 -6.97 0.14 -18.34
CA LEU A 8 -7.01 0.38 -16.91
C LEU A 8 -8.46 0.58 -16.43
N PRO A 9 -8.92 -0.18 -15.41
CA PRO A 9 -10.21 0.08 -14.79
C PRO A 9 -10.30 1.52 -14.27
N ALA A 10 -11.43 2.18 -14.50
CA ALA A 10 -11.58 3.60 -14.18
C ALA A 10 -11.32 3.91 -12.69
N GLU A 11 -11.70 3.01 -11.80
CA GLU A 11 -11.46 3.15 -10.34
C GLU A 11 -9.96 3.04 -9.97
N VAL A 12 -9.13 2.47 -10.83
CA VAL A 12 -7.67 2.39 -10.60
C VAL A 12 -6.95 3.65 -11.05
N VAL A 13 -7.58 4.49 -11.89
CA VAL A 13 -6.95 5.71 -12.44
C VAL A 13 -6.34 6.63 -11.37
N PRO A 14 -6.98 6.91 -10.22
CA PRO A 14 -6.37 7.71 -9.16
C PRO A 14 -5.09 7.13 -8.57
N LEU A 15 -4.89 5.81 -8.69
CA LEU A 15 -3.73 5.06 -8.20
C LEU A 15 -2.74 4.70 -9.33
N SER A 16 -3.00 5.09 -10.58
CA SER A 16 -2.25 4.65 -11.76
C SER A 16 -0.76 4.99 -11.71
N TRP A 17 -0.38 6.05 -11.02
CA TRP A 17 1.01 6.46 -10.84
C TRP A 17 1.85 5.47 -10.02
N LEU A 18 1.21 4.59 -9.23
CA LEU A 18 1.88 3.51 -8.49
C LEU A 18 2.26 2.33 -9.39
N ILE A 19 1.50 2.08 -10.48
CA ILE A 19 1.62 0.86 -11.30
C ILE A 19 3.04 0.68 -11.83
N GLY A 20 3.57 -0.51 -11.66
CA GLY A 20 4.90 -0.94 -12.11
C GLY A 20 5.73 -1.48 -10.96
N VAL A 21 7.02 -1.68 -11.25
CA VAL A 21 8.01 -2.14 -10.29
C VAL A 21 8.87 -0.96 -9.87
N TRP A 22 9.11 -0.85 -8.57
CA TRP A 22 9.92 0.18 -7.95
C TRP A 22 11.04 -0.46 -7.15
N GLU A 23 12.28 -0.03 -7.37
CA GLU A 23 13.46 -0.55 -6.67
C GLU A 23 14.31 0.60 -6.12
N GLY A 24 14.92 0.36 -4.97
CA GLY A 24 15.80 1.33 -4.34
C GLY A 24 16.16 0.95 -2.93
N THR A 25 16.43 1.94 -2.12
CA THR A 25 16.90 1.75 -0.75
C THR A 25 16.06 2.50 0.25
N GLY A 26 16.15 2.07 1.50
CA GLY A 26 15.50 2.71 2.63
C GLY A 26 16.33 2.61 3.89
N VAL A 27 15.84 3.25 4.94
CA VAL A 27 16.43 3.22 6.27
C VAL A 27 15.38 2.69 7.24
N LEU A 28 15.78 1.72 8.03
CA LEU A 28 15.05 1.22 9.19
C LEU A 28 15.70 1.83 10.42
N ASP A 29 14.87 2.44 11.28
CA ASP A 29 15.30 3.11 12.51
C ASP A 29 14.35 2.70 13.64
N TYR A 30 14.87 1.97 14.63
CA TYR A 30 14.06 1.53 15.75
C TYR A 30 14.85 1.45 17.04
N ALA A 31 14.14 1.53 18.18
CA ALA A 31 14.70 1.31 19.48
C ALA A 31 13.98 0.16 20.19
N VAL A 32 14.74 -0.68 20.89
CA VAL A 32 14.22 -1.73 21.79
C VAL A 32 14.89 -1.53 23.16
N GLY A 33 14.13 -1.06 24.14
CA GLY A 33 14.69 -0.60 25.41
C GLY A 33 15.63 0.58 25.23
N GLU A 34 16.88 0.45 25.68
CA GLU A 34 17.92 1.46 25.53
C GLU A 34 18.75 1.30 24.25
N GLU A 35 18.57 0.20 23.52
CA GLU A 35 19.31 -0.06 22.27
C GLU A 35 18.61 0.60 21.08
N HIS A 36 19.38 1.38 20.32
CA HIS A 36 18.97 2.02 19.08
C HIS A 36 19.67 1.34 17.89
N THR A 37 18.87 0.95 16.90
CA THR A 37 19.37 0.30 15.69
C THR A 37 18.95 1.11 14.48
N GLN A 38 19.92 1.39 13.62
CA GLN A 38 19.70 1.96 12.30
C GLN A 38 20.31 1.01 11.26
N LEU A 39 19.54 0.68 10.23
CA LEU A 39 19.91 -0.25 9.18
C LEU A 39 19.45 0.27 7.82
N GLU A 40 20.37 0.30 6.85
CA GLU A 40 19.99 0.49 5.45
C GLU A 40 19.55 -0.83 4.83
N PHE A 41 18.52 -0.78 3.97
CA PHE A 41 17.99 -1.95 3.29
C PHE A 41 17.71 -1.67 1.81
N GLY A 42 17.75 -2.72 1.00
CA GLY A 42 17.23 -2.72 -0.35
C GLY A 42 15.77 -3.12 -0.37
N GLN A 43 15.01 -2.60 -1.31
CA GLN A 43 13.58 -2.87 -1.45
C GLN A 43 13.15 -2.94 -2.90
N ARG A 44 12.21 -3.86 -3.16
CA ARG A 44 11.43 -3.94 -4.40
C ARG A 44 9.95 -3.92 -4.05
N ILE A 45 9.21 -3.00 -4.66
CA ILE A 45 7.75 -2.90 -4.58
C ILE A 45 7.17 -3.14 -5.97
N SER A 46 6.08 -3.88 -6.06
CA SER A 46 5.32 -4.06 -7.29
C SER A 46 3.86 -3.70 -7.06
N PHE A 47 3.32 -2.87 -7.94
CA PHE A 47 1.89 -2.63 -8.08
C PHE A 47 1.44 -3.06 -9.46
N SER A 48 0.40 -3.90 -9.52
CA SER A 48 -0.16 -4.41 -10.77
C SER A 48 -1.69 -4.47 -10.68
N HIS A 49 -2.35 -4.65 -11.82
CA HIS A 49 -3.78 -4.93 -11.90
C HIS A 49 -4.06 -6.07 -12.88
N ASP A 50 -5.20 -6.69 -12.73
CA ASP A 50 -5.70 -7.80 -13.54
C ASP A 50 -7.03 -7.45 -14.24
N GLY A 51 -7.36 -6.16 -14.36
CA GLY A 51 -8.60 -5.67 -14.93
C GLY A 51 -9.74 -5.51 -13.92
N LEU A 52 -9.50 -5.79 -12.64
CA LEU A 52 -10.44 -5.55 -11.54
C LEU A 52 -10.20 -4.16 -10.89
N PRO A 53 -11.17 -3.61 -10.15
CA PRO A 53 -11.11 -2.24 -9.63
C PRO A 53 -10.22 -2.08 -8.40
N TYR A 54 -9.05 -2.70 -8.40
CA TYR A 54 -8.03 -2.60 -7.35
C TYR A 54 -6.62 -2.84 -7.91
N LEU A 55 -5.60 -2.45 -7.15
CA LEU A 55 -4.21 -2.83 -7.38
C LEU A 55 -3.82 -3.99 -6.47
N SER A 56 -3.14 -4.97 -7.05
CA SER A 56 -2.35 -5.96 -6.32
C SER A 56 -1.02 -5.33 -5.94
N TYR A 57 -0.58 -5.55 -4.70
CA TYR A 57 0.63 -5.02 -4.11
C TYR A 57 1.52 -6.13 -3.57
N SER A 58 2.81 -6.02 -3.79
CA SER A 58 3.81 -6.84 -3.11
C SER A 58 5.06 -6.03 -2.82
N SER A 59 5.70 -6.31 -1.69
CA SER A 59 6.97 -5.72 -1.30
C SER A 59 7.89 -6.77 -0.73
N SER A 60 9.17 -6.66 -1.02
CA SER A 60 10.25 -7.44 -0.41
C SER A 60 11.41 -6.54 -0.05
N THR A 61 12.04 -6.79 1.11
CA THR A 61 13.20 -6.05 1.59
C THR A 61 14.32 -7.00 1.96
N TRP A 62 15.56 -6.52 1.85
CA TRP A 62 16.77 -7.28 2.16
C TRP A 62 17.86 -6.37 2.71
N LYS A 63 18.79 -6.94 3.47
CA LYS A 63 20.00 -6.25 3.93
C LYS A 63 20.90 -5.92 2.73
N LEU A 64 21.57 -4.77 2.78
CA LEU A 64 22.60 -4.40 1.79
C LEU A 64 23.93 -5.10 2.10
N ASP A 65 23.86 -6.42 2.25
CA ASP A 65 25.03 -7.30 2.39
C ASP A 65 25.28 -8.09 1.09
N GLU A 66 26.44 -8.76 0.99
CA GLU A 66 26.81 -9.53 -0.21
C GLU A 66 25.78 -10.63 -0.56
N LYS A 67 25.01 -11.12 0.43
CA LYS A 67 24.04 -12.20 0.26
C LYS A 67 22.62 -11.70 0.02
N GLN A 68 22.38 -10.39 0.10
CA GLN A 68 21.06 -9.79 0.06
C GLN A 68 20.11 -10.53 1.03
N THR A 69 20.54 -10.66 2.29
CA THR A 69 19.80 -11.42 3.31
C THR A 69 18.38 -10.88 3.45
N PRO A 70 17.32 -11.69 3.19
CA PRO A 70 15.93 -11.24 3.29
C PRO A 70 15.60 -10.68 4.68
N LEU A 71 14.83 -9.60 4.74
CA LEU A 71 14.35 -8.98 5.98
C LEU A 71 12.85 -9.17 6.18
N ALA A 72 12.05 -8.71 5.23
CA ALA A 72 10.60 -8.75 5.31
C ALA A 72 9.96 -8.86 3.92
N ALA A 73 8.75 -9.38 3.90
CA ALA A 73 7.88 -9.35 2.74
C ALA A 73 6.46 -9.01 3.17
N GLU A 74 5.70 -8.41 2.27
CA GLU A 74 4.28 -8.14 2.45
C GLU A 74 3.55 -8.17 1.12
N THR A 75 2.25 -8.45 1.16
CA THR A 75 1.38 -8.44 0.00
C THR A 75 0.02 -7.86 0.36
N GLY A 76 -0.72 -7.37 -0.64
CA GLY A 76 -2.02 -6.78 -0.34
C GLY A 76 -2.77 -6.26 -1.54
N TYR A 77 -3.89 -5.57 -1.26
CA TYR A 77 -4.78 -4.97 -2.24
C TYR A 77 -5.12 -3.54 -1.88
N TRP A 78 -5.15 -2.68 -2.88
CA TRP A 78 -5.42 -1.25 -2.76
C TRP A 78 -6.60 -0.88 -3.65
N ARG A 79 -7.66 -0.30 -3.10
CA ARG A 79 -8.85 0.10 -3.86
C ARG A 79 -9.41 1.42 -3.36
N LEU A 80 -10.24 2.08 -4.17
CA LEU A 80 -11.04 3.21 -3.70
C LEU A 80 -12.07 2.69 -2.69
N SER A 81 -12.22 3.42 -1.58
CA SER A 81 -13.23 3.11 -0.57
C SER A 81 -14.59 3.55 -1.05
N ARG A 82 -15.50 2.60 -1.17
CA ARG A 82 -16.91 2.82 -1.49
C ARG A 82 -17.77 1.62 -1.13
N GLN A 83 -19.04 1.84 -1.00
CA GLN A 83 -19.98 0.76 -0.83
C GLN A 83 -20.03 -0.13 -2.08
N LEU A 84 -19.96 -1.45 -1.89
CA LEU A 84 -20.16 -2.42 -2.95
C LEU A 84 -21.68 -2.57 -3.23
N ILE A 85 -22.02 -2.69 -4.50
CA ILE A 85 -23.39 -2.84 -5.00
C ILE A 85 -23.52 -4.09 -5.86
N GLU A 86 -24.73 -4.42 -6.34
CA GLU A 86 -25.00 -5.66 -7.08
C GLU A 86 -24.14 -5.88 -8.34
N GLY A 87 -23.70 -4.81 -9.00
CA GLY A 87 -22.79 -4.88 -10.15
C GLY A 87 -21.33 -5.24 -9.82
N ASP A 88 -20.95 -5.18 -8.53
CA ASP A 88 -19.64 -5.60 -8.06
C ASP A 88 -19.57 -7.11 -7.86
N GLN A 89 -18.35 -7.65 -7.87
CA GLN A 89 -18.14 -9.05 -7.53
C GLN A 89 -18.51 -9.33 -6.07
N GLY A 90 -19.23 -10.41 -5.86
CA GLY A 90 -19.58 -10.90 -4.55
C GLY A 90 -18.49 -11.77 -3.91
N PRO A 91 -18.69 -12.21 -2.66
CA PRO A 91 -17.79 -13.13 -1.98
C PRO A 91 -17.74 -14.48 -2.69
N ALA A 92 -16.61 -15.22 -2.51
CA ALA A 92 -16.46 -16.58 -3.02
C ALA A 92 -16.67 -16.71 -4.55
N MET A 93 -16.10 -15.78 -5.32
CA MET A 93 -16.14 -15.77 -6.79
C MET A 93 -17.55 -15.59 -7.40
N LEU A 94 -18.50 -15.07 -6.67
CA LEU A 94 -19.80 -14.74 -7.26
C LEU A 94 -19.64 -13.56 -8.22
N PRO A 95 -20.12 -13.68 -9.48
CA PRO A 95 -20.07 -12.56 -10.41
C PRO A 95 -21.05 -11.46 -9.99
N GLY A 96 -20.72 -10.21 -10.32
CA GLY A 96 -21.66 -9.10 -10.19
C GLY A 96 -22.86 -9.25 -11.11
N VAL A 97 -23.97 -8.63 -10.76
CA VAL A 97 -25.23 -8.68 -11.52
C VAL A 97 -25.48 -7.32 -12.17
N GLY A 98 -25.60 -7.30 -13.48
CA GLY A 98 -25.86 -6.08 -14.25
C GLY A 98 -24.59 -5.34 -14.69
N ALA A 99 -24.69 -4.02 -14.89
CA ALA A 99 -23.57 -3.20 -15.34
C ALA A 99 -22.56 -2.98 -14.20
N GLN A 100 -21.29 -3.02 -14.56
CA GLN A 100 -20.21 -2.73 -13.62
C GLN A 100 -20.30 -1.25 -13.19
N PRO A 101 -20.34 -0.96 -11.88
CA PRO A 101 -20.40 0.41 -11.39
C PRO A 101 -19.04 1.12 -11.67
N PHE A 102 -19.07 2.44 -11.71
CA PHE A 102 -17.88 3.29 -11.84
C PHE A 102 -16.94 2.88 -12.99
N SER A 103 -17.51 2.49 -14.13
CA SER A 103 -16.76 2.03 -15.31
C SER A 103 -16.18 3.16 -16.15
N THR A 104 -16.44 4.41 -15.83
CA THR A 104 -15.94 5.60 -16.56
C THR A 104 -15.23 6.59 -15.63
N PRO A 105 -14.26 7.38 -16.11
CA PRO A 105 -13.62 8.41 -15.30
C PRO A 105 -14.63 9.38 -14.65
N GLN A 106 -15.69 9.75 -15.38
CA GLN A 106 -16.74 10.66 -14.89
C GLN A 106 -17.53 10.05 -13.72
N SER A 107 -17.82 8.74 -13.77
CA SER A 107 -18.50 8.07 -12.65
C SER A 107 -17.60 7.97 -11.43
N VAL A 108 -16.28 7.76 -11.61
CA VAL A 108 -15.29 7.73 -10.52
C VAL A 108 -15.15 9.10 -9.85
N GLU A 109 -15.26 10.22 -10.60
CA GLU A 109 -15.22 11.56 -10.02
C GLU A 109 -16.32 11.79 -8.96
N ALA A 110 -17.44 11.06 -9.02
CA ALA A 110 -18.48 11.12 -7.99
C ALA A 110 -18.04 10.53 -6.63
N LEU A 111 -16.95 9.79 -6.59
CA LEU A 111 -16.35 9.24 -5.36
C LEU A 111 -15.38 10.21 -4.68
N ARG A 112 -15.14 11.39 -5.28
CA ARG A 112 -14.22 12.38 -4.71
C ARG A 112 -14.72 12.90 -3.38
N ASN A 113 -13.86 12.86 -2.36
CA ASN A 113 -14.18 13.31 -1.02
C ASN A 113 -14.16 14.85 -0.91
N SER A 114 -14.57 15.37 0.25
CA SER A 114 -14.64 16.82 0.53
C SER A 114 -13.28 17.53 0.52
N HIS A 115 -12.18 16.77 0.56
CA HIS A 115 -10.81 17.29 0.51
C HIS A 115 -10.21 17.27 -0.90
N GLY A 116 -10.99 16.85 -1.90
CA GLY A 116 -10.58 16.79 -3.29
C GLY A 116 -9.74 15.57 -3.66
N GLY A 117 -9.63 14.59 -2.76
CA GLY A 117 -9.01 13.28 -2.97
C GLY A 117 -10.03 12.17 -3.15
N PHE A 118 -9.58 10.93 -3.08
CA PHE A 118 -10.40 9.72 -3.05
C PHE A 118 -10.05 8.91 -1.81
N ASP A 119 -11.06 8.44 -1.09
CA ASP A 119 -10.85 7.59 0.06
C ASP A 119 -10.38 6.19 -0.39
N LEU A 120 -9.54 5.57 0.44
CA LEU A 120 -8.90 4.29 0.16
C LEU A 120 -9.21 3.26 1.25
N ASP A 121 -9.41 2.01 0.82
CA ASP A 121 -9.29 0.82 1.64
C ASP A 121 -8.07 0.03 1.16
N VAL A 122 -7.16 -0.30 2.09
CA VAL A 122 -5.96 -1.07 1.78
C VAL A 122 -5.83 -2.22 2.77
N SER A 123 -5.59 -3.42 2.26
CA SER A 123 -5.33 -4.60 3.08
C SER A 123 -3.92 -5.09 2.82
N ILE A 124 -3.12 -5.30 3.86
CA ILE A 124 -1.73 -5.80 3.78
C ILE A 124 -1.58 -6.99 4.71
N ILE A 125 -0.90 -8.02 4.23
CA ILE A 125 -0.63 -9.26 4.95
C ILE A 125 0.88 -9.47 5.03
N HIS A 126 1.36 -9.81 6.22
CA HIS A 126 2.75 -10.14 6.50
C HIS A 126 2.93 -11.65 6.78
N PRO A 127 4.04 -12.26 6.34
CA PRO A 127 4.27 -13.69 6.53
C PRO A 127 4.40 -14.11 8.01
N ASP A 128 4.68 -13.17 8.90
CA ASP A 128 4.83 -13.39 10.35
C ASP A 128 3.51 -13.48 11.12
N GLY A 129 2.38 -13.44 10.39
CA GLY A 129 1.04 -13.62 10.97
C GLY A 129 0.34 -12.33 11.37
N VAL A 130 0.82 -11.19 10.89
CA VAL A 130 0.13 -9.88 11.01
C VAL A 130 -0.66 -9.61 9.73
N SER A 131 -1.87 -9.08 9.88
CA SER A 131 -2.70 -8.56 8.79
C SER A 131 -3.25 -7.21 9.19
N GLU A 132 -3.19 -6.25 8.28
CA GLU A 132 -3.58 -4.87 8.50
C GLU A 132 -4.66 -4.45 7.52
N VAL A 133 -5.66 -3.75 8.02
CA VAL A 133 -6.60 -2.98 7.21
C VAL A 133 -6.32 -1.51 7.46
N TYR A 134 -6.02 -0.79 6.40
CA TYR A 134 -5.81 0.64 6.40
C TYR A 134 -6.99 1.35 5.76
N VAL A 135 -7.31 2.51 6.31
CA VAL A 135 -8.15 3.52 5.67
C VAL A 135 -7.29 4.76 5.42
N GLY A 136 -7.66 5.54 4.43
CA GLY A 136 -6.92 6.76 4.11
C GLY A 136 -7.39 7.40 2.82
N GLN A 137 -6.53 8.12 2.15
CA GLN A 137 -6.87 8.83 0.92
C GLN A 137 -5.70 8.93 -0.05
N VAL A 138 -6.05 9.05 -1.34
CA VAL A 138 -5.14 9.52 -2.40
C VAL A 138 -5.56 10.92 -2.85
N ALA A 139 -4.62 11.86 -2.85
CA ALA A 139 -4.80 13.22 -3.35
C ALA A 139 -3.63 13.61 -4.25
N GLY A 140 -3.86 13.61 -5.56
CA GLY A 140 -2.76 13.71 -6.53
C GLY A 140 -1.75 12.57 -6.35
N PRO A 141 -0.45 12.85 -6.37
CA PRO A 141 0.59 11.84 -6.21
C PRO A 141 0.97 11.60 -4.73
N ARG A 142 0.02 11.72 -3.82
CA ARG A 142 0.21 11.49 -2.38
C ARG A 142 -0.87 10.58 -1.82
N ILE A 143 -0.47 9.66 -0.98
CA ILE A 143 -1.35 8.75 -0.23
C ILE A 143 -0.98 8.81 1.25
N ASP A 144 -1.99 9.00 2.09
CA ASP A 144 -1.91 8.95 3.54
C ASP A 144 -2.82 7.81 4.03
N LEU A 145 -2.26 6.88 4.82
CA LEU A 145 -2.96 5.72 5.36
C LEU A 145 -2.77 5.63 6.88
N ALA A 146 -3.82 5.17 7.57
CA ALA A 146 -3.75 4.79 8.98
C ALA A 146 -4.47 3.45 9.17
N THR A 147 -3.96 2.59 10.05
CA THR A 147 -4.62 1.32 10.36
C THR A 147 -5.98 1.57 11.01
N ASP A 148 -7.02 0.94 10.46
CA ASP A 148 -8.35 0.80 11.06
C ASP A 148 -8.40 -0.45 11.94
N ALA A 149 -7.78 -1.54 11.46
CA ALA A 149 -7.69 -2.79 12.18
C ALA A 149 -6.35 -3.49 11.97
N VAL A 150 -5.85 -4.12 13.04
CA VAL A 150 -4.71 -5.02 13.01
C VAL A 150 -5.14 -6.37 13.57
N LEU A 151 -4.98 -7.42 12.78
CA LEU A 151 -5.23 -8.81 13.17
C LEU A 151 -3.89 -9.52 13.35
N ARG A 152 -3.77 -10.31 14.42
CA ARG A 152 -2.57 -11.10 14.69
C ARG A 152 -2.92 -12.55 14.99
N THR A 153 -2.14 -13.47 14.43
CA THR A 153 -2.18 -14.85 14.88
C THR A 153 -1.64 -14.96 16.30
N ALA A 154 -1.96 -16.04 17.02
CA ALA A 154 -1.52 -16.24 18.40
C ALA A 154 0.03 -16.26 18.55
N GLY A 155 0.76 -16.58 17.49
CA GLY A 155 2.23 -16.62 17.49
C GLY A 155 2.89 -15.33 17.02
N ALA A 156 2.14 -14.37 16.52
CA ALA A 156 2.70 -13.10 16.03
C ALA A 156 3.17 -12.20 17.18
N LYS A 157 4.25 -11.46 16.92
CA LYS A 157 4.77 -10.46 17.86
C LYS A 157 3.79 -9.31 18.05
N GLU A 158 3.99 -8.52 19.09
CA GLU A 158 3.15 -7.36 19.37
C GLU A 158 3.31 -6.30 18.28
N TYR A 159 2.15 -5.90 17.74
CA TYR A 159 2.00 -4.87 16.70
C TYR A 159 0.57 -4.36 16.79
N THR A 160 0.37 -3.05 16.94
CA THR A 160 -0.95 -2.50 17.30
C THR A 160 -1.48 -1.48 16.33
N ALA A 161 -0.63 -0.65 15.75
CA ALA A 161 -1.06 0.39 14.83
C ALA A 161 0.09 0.85 13.93
N ALA A 162 -0.26 1.40 12.78
CA ALA A 162 0.68 2.04 11.88
C ALA A 162 0.05 3.17 11.08
N THR A 163 0.89 4.06 10.58
CA THR A 163 0.55 4.96 9.48
C THR A 163 1.54 4.77 8.35
N ARG A 164 1.09 4.96 7.12
CA ARG A 164 1.93 4.93 5.93
C ARG A 164 1.69 6.16 5.07
N LEU A 165 2.77 6.74 4.59
CA LEU A 165 2.78 7.83 3.64
C LEU A 165 3.47 7.38 2.36
N TYR A 166 2.87 7.67 1.22
CA TYR A 166 3.49 7.47 -0.09
C TYR A 166 3.39 8.76 -0.91
N GLY A 167 4.42 9.05 -1.69
CA GLY A 167 4.44 10.20 -2.58
C GLY A 167 5.32 9.98 -3.79
N LEU A 168 4.91 10.51 -4.95
CA LEU A 168 5.74 10.53 -6.15
C LEU A 168 6.42 11.90 -6.25
N VAL A 169 7.74 11.91 -6.07
CA VAL A 169 8.57 13.13 -6.13
C VAL A 169 9.73 12.90 -7.09
N GLU A 170 9.87 13.74 -8.10
CA GLU A 170 10.95 13.65 -9.10
C GLU A 170 11.09 12.25 -9.71
N ASN A 171 9.96 11.63 -10.07
CA ASN A 171 9.85 10.26 -10.60
C ASN A 171 10.36 9.16 -9.64
N HIS A 172 10.46 9.43 -8.35
CA HIS A 172 10.75 8.44 -7.32
C HIS A 172 9.54 8.24 -6.42
N LEU A 173 9.27 7.00 -6.08
CA LEU A 173 8.32 6.65 -5.03
C LEU A 173 9.03 6.83 -3.68
N LEU A 174 8.59 7.82 -2.93
CA LEU A 174 8.98 8.03 -1.54
C LEU A 174 7.91 7.44 -0.63
N TRP A 175 8.32 6.82 0.46
CA TRP A 175 7.39 6.34 1.46
C TRP A 175 7.98 6.43 2.87
N ALA A 176 7.10 6.53 3.85
CA ALA A 176 7.42 6.44 5.26
C ALA A 176 6.41 5.55 5.98
N TRP A 177 6.86 4.85 6.99
CA TRP A 177 6.08 3.93 7.81
C TRP A 177 6.34 4.20 9.28
N ASP A 178 5.31 4.66 9.98
CA ASP A 178 5.33 4.81 11.42
C ASP A 178 4.59 3.63 12.04
N ILE A 179 5.12 3.06 13.12
CA ILE A 179 4.50 1.93 13.81
C ILE A 179 4.41 2.17 15.31
N ALA A 180 3.37 1.59 15.92
CA ALA A 180 3.27 1.37 17.35
C ALA A 180 3.45 -0.13 17.61
N ALA A 181 4.66 -0.53 18.00
CA ALA A 181 5.05 -1.90 18.23
C ALA A 181 6.15 -1.97 19.29
N LEU A 182 6.44 -3.17 19.79
CA LEU A 182 7.54 -3.43 20.74
C LEU A 182 7.50 -2.56 22.01
N GLY A 183 6.28 -2.18 22.44
CA GLY A 183 6.08 -1.31 23.61
C GLY A 183 6.38 0.18 23.38
N GLN A 184 6.56 0.59 22.13
CA GLN A 184 6.76 1.99 21.75
C GLN A 184 5.45 2.64 21.29
N GLU A 185 5.32 3.94 21.51
CA GLU A 185 4.29 4.76 20.86
C GLU A 185 4.55 4.90 19.36
N LEU A 186 3.54 5.36 18.60
CA LEU A 186 3.64 5.57 17.16
C LEU A 186 4.82 6.49 16.81
N ARG A 187 5.78 5.99 16.05
CA ARG A 187 6.98 6.70 15.60
C ARG A 187 7.47 6.17 14.27
N THR A 188 8.24 6.98 13.56
CA THR A 188 8.87 6.55 12.30
C THR A 188 9.77 5.35 12.54
N HIS A 189 9.49 4.29 11.80
CA HIS A 189 10.16 3.01 11.86
C HIS A 189 11.00 2.77 10.61
N ALA A 190 10.45 3.10 9.44
CA ALA A 190 11.14 2.93 8.18
C ALA A 190 10.74 3.99 7.16
N SER A 191 11.64 4.27 6.24
CA SER A 191 11.37 5.11 5.07
C SER A 191 12.21 4.65 3.88
N GLY A 192 11.77 4.95 2.66
CA GLY A 192 12.48 4.56 1.46
C GLY A 192 12.29 5.51 0.30
N ARG A 193 13.25 5.42 -0.65
CA ARG A 193 13.22 6.12 -1.92
C ARG A 193 13.52 5.14 -3.04
N LEU A 194 12.56 4.95 -3.93
CA LEU A 194 12.61 3.93 -4.97
C LEU A 194 12.49 4.59 -6.34
N GLY A 195 13.32 4.19 -7.28
CA GLY A 195 13.17 4.51 -8.69
C GLY A 195 12.30 3.47 -9.39
N LYS A 196 11.68 3.84 -10.51
CA LYS A 196 10.95 2.87 -11.32
C LYS A 196 11.97 1.92 -11.97
N ALA A 197 11.78 0.62 -11.81
CA ALA A 197 12.58 -0.39 -12.48
C ALA A 197 12.10 -0.56 -13.94
N ASP A 198 13.04 -0.75 -14.85
CA ASP A 198 12.78 -0.98 -16.30
C ASP A 198 12.22 -2.39 -16.56
#